data_bf2bc4e11d55a3ede35a7c606fad760b
#
_entry.id   bf2bc4e11d55a3ede35a7c606fad760b
#
_cell.length_a   1.000
_cell.length_b   1.000
_cell.length_c   1.000
_cell.angle_alpha   90.00
_cell.angle_beta   90.00
_cell.angle_gamma   90.00
#
_symmetry.space_group_name_H-M   'P 1'
#
loop_
_entity.id
_entity.type
_entity.pdbx_description
1 polymer ?
#
loop_
_entity_poly.entity_id
_entity_poly.type
_entity_poly.pdbx_seq_one_letter_code
_entity_poly.pdbx_strand_id
1 'polypeptide(L)'
;MKSMAGITIEVLNTDAEGRLILCDALSYAERFEPQSLIDIATLTGACVVALGKHASGLFSNNDALAAELLAAGNHTHDRAWQMPLWDDYQEQLKSNFADFANVGGRDGGA
;
A
#
# COMPACT_ATOMS: atom_id res chain seq x y z
N MET A 1 -0.97 -13.16 -12.53
CA MET A 1 -2.44 -12.96 -12.46
C MET A 1 -2.82 -11.70 -13.21
N LYS A 2 -4.10 -11.49 -13.53
CA LYS A 2 -4.59 -10.24 -14.14
C LYS A 2 -5.58 -9.59 -13.18
N SER A 3 -5.35 -8.33 -12.83
CA SER A 3 -6.20 -7.56 -11.92
C SER A 3 -7.48 -7.08 -12.62
N MET A 4 -8.44 -6.58 -11.83
CA MET A 4 -9.68 -5.95 -12.32
C MET A 4 -9.41 -4.76 -13.24
N ALA A 5 -8.36 -3.99 -12.96
CA ALA A 5 -7.90 -2.87 -13.80
C ALA A 5 -7.21 -3.31 -15.10
N GLY A 6 -7.05 -4.62 -15.33
CA GLY A 6 -6.41 -5.17 -16.53
C GLY A 6 -4.88 -5.30 -16.44
N ILE A 7 -4.28 -4.90 -15.33
CA ILE A 7 -2.84 -4.96 -15.07
C ILE A 7 -2.44 -6.41 -14.79
N THR A 8 -1.33 -6.86 -15.38
CA THR A 8 -0.78 -8.19 -15.14
C THR A 8 0.22 -8.17 -14.00
N ILE A 9 0.14 -9.15 -13.11
CA ILE A 9 0.98 -9.24 -11.91
C ILE A 9 1.64 -10.61 -11.86
N GLU A 10 2.96 -10.62 -11.78
CA GLU A 10 3.75 -11.81 -11.50
C GLU A 10 3.67 -12.13 -10.00
N VAL A 11 3.25 -13.33 -9.64
CA VAL A 11 3.16 -13.78 -8.25
C VAL A 11 4.44 -14.53 -7.90
N LEU A 12 5.37 -13.83 -7.26
CA LEU A 12 6.65 -14.38 -6.78
C LEU A 12 6.55 -14.93 -5.35
N ASN A 13 5.59 -14.39 -4.56
CA ASN A 13 5.35 -14.82 -3.19
C ASN A 13 3.84 -14.94 -2.94
N THR A 14 3.42 -16.14 -2.60
CA THR A 14 2.01 -16.43 -2.33
C THR A 14 1.53 -15.90 -0.98
N ASP A 15 2.44 -15.63 -0.04
CA ASP A 15 2.13 -14.99 1.25
C ASP A 15 1.98 -13.46 1.14
N ALA A 16 2.16 -12.90 -0.06
CA ALA A 16 1.87 -11.51 -0.38
C ALA A 16 0.55 -11.38 -1.18
N GLU A 17 -0.47 -12.15 -0.78
CA GLU A 17 -1.78 -12.19 -1.44
C GLU A 17 -2.67 -11.00 -1.08
N GLY A 18 -2.52 -10.46 0.12
CA GLY A 18 -3.34 -9.36 0.62
C GLY A 18 -3.32 -8.13 -0.31
N ARG A 19 -2.16 -7.74 -0.81
CA ARG A 19 -2.03 -6.65 -1.79
C ARG A 19 -2.72 -6.95 -3.12
N LEU A 20 -2.82 -8.21 -3.51
CA LEU A 20 -3.52 -8.64 -4.72
C LEU A 20 -5.04 -8.52 -4.57
N ILE A 21 -5.56 -8.80 -3.39
CA ILE A 21 -6.97 -8.64 -3.04
C ILE A 21 -7.32 -7.15 -2.97
N LEU A 22 -6.46 -6.35 -2.31
CA LEU A 22 -6.65 -4.91 -2.17
C LEU A 22 -6.65 -4.19 -3.51
N CYS A 23 -5.77 -4.53 -4.45
CA CYS A 23 -5.76 -3.87 -5.75
C CYS A 23 -7.10 -4.01 -6.49
N ASP A 24 -7.76 -5.15 -6.39
CA ASP A 24 -9.07 -5.38 -7.00
C ASP A 24 -10.19 -4.69 -6.21
N ALA A 25 -10.12 -4.73 -4.86
CA ALA A 25 -11.09 -4.07 -4.00
C ALA A 25 -11.08 -2.54 -4.18
N LEU A 26 -9.89 -1.94 -4.27
CA LEU A 26 -9.71 -0.51 -4.50
C LEU A 26 -10.25 -0.11 -5.89
N SER A 27 -9.90 -0.85 -6.94
CA SER A 27 -10.43 -0.63 -8.29
C SER A 27 -11.95 -0.76 -8.34
N TYR A 28 -12.52 -1.71 -7.60
CA TYR A 28 -13.97 -1.85 -7.49
C TYR A 28 -14.61 -0.67 -6.78
N ALA A 29 -13.97 -0.13 -5.74
CA ALA A 29 -14.49 0.98 -4.95
C ALA A 29 -14.55 2.31 -5.74
N GLU A 30 -13.68 2.51 -6.73
CA GLU A 30 -13.67 3.69 -7.60
C GLU A 30 -15.01 3.92 -8.32
N ARG A 31 -15.74 2.85 -8.63
CA ARG A 31 -17.05 2.93 -9.28
C ARG A 31 -18.12 3.69 -8.47
N PHE A 32 -17.91 3.87 -7.18
CA PHE A 32 -18.78 4.65 -6.30
C PHE A 32 -18.39 6.13 -6.24
N GLU A 33 -17.36 6.54 -6.99
CA GLU A 33 -16.84 7.91 -7.05
C GLU A 33 -16.61 8.53 -5.65
N PRO A 34 -15.88 7.83 -4.74
CA PRO A 34 -15.69 8.30 -3.39
C PRO A 34 -14.83 9.59 -3.38
N GLN A 35 -15.15 10.52 -2.49
CA GLN A 35 -14.31 11.70 -2.27
C GLN A 35 -12.94 11.34 -1.71
N SER A 36 -12.88 10.32 -0.88
CA SER A 36 -11.64 9.75 -0.33
C SER A 36 -11.79 8.25 -0.21
N LEU A 37 -10.72 7.52 -0.45
CA LEU A 37 -10.65 6.08 -0.30
C LEU A 37 -9.51 5.75 0.66
N ILE A 38 -9.83 5.08 1.76
CA ILE A 38 -8.88 4.70 2.79
C ILE A 38 -9.03 3.21 3.03
N ASP A 39 -7.92 2.48 2.93
CA ASP A 39 -7.87 1.09 3.34
C ASP A 39 -7.03 0.93 4.61
N ILE A 40 -7.38 -0.07 5.42
CA ILE A 40 -6.67 -0.41 6.64
C ILE A 40 -6.41 -1.90 6.61
N ALA A 41 -5.14 -2.28 6.55
CA ALA A 41 -4.74 -3.67 6.41
C ALA A 41 -3.51 -4.01 7.25
N THR A 42 -3.46 -5.22 7.77
CA THR A 42 -2.25 -5.81 8.37
C THR A 42 -1.38 -6.39 7.26
N LEU A 43 -0.84 -5.52 6.40
CA LEU A 43 -0.35 -5.91 5.09
C LEU A 43 1.10 -6.38 5.07
N THR A 44 1.97 -5.73 5.84
CA THR A 44 3.41 -6.02 5.78
C THR A 44 4.10 -5.95 7.13
N GLY A 45 4.88 -6.99 7.45
CA GLY A 45 5.76 -7.00 8.61
C GLY A 45 6.88 -5.94 8.54
N ALA A 46 7.19 -5.40 7.35
CA ALA A 46 8.18 -4.35 7.18
C ALA A 46 7.80 -3.07 7.96
N CYS A 47 6.52 -2.72 8.03
CA CYS A 47 6.04 -1.60 8.87
C CYS A 47 6.30 -1.86 10.35
N VAL A 48 6.12 -3.08 10.82
CA VAL A 48 6.42 -3.45 12.23
C VAL A 48 7.91 -3.34 12.52
N VAL A 49 8.76 -3.74 11.58
CA VAL A 49 10.21 -3.61 11.70
C VAL A 49 10.63 -2.13 11.75
N ALA A 50 10.00 -1.28 10.93
CA ALA A 50 10.33 0.14 10.84
C ALA A 50 9.78 0.96 12.03
N LEU A 51 8.53 0.70 12.45
CA LEU A 51 7.78 1.57 13.37
C LEU A 51 7.47 0.93 14.73
N GLY A 52 7.74 -0.36 14.88
CA GLY A 52 7.37 -1.11 16.08
C GLY A 52 5.86 -1.28 16.21
N LYS A 53 5.35 -1.20 17.46
CA LYS A 53 3.94 -1.49 17.78
C LYS A 53 3.11 -0.25 18.12
N HIS A 54 3.66 0.94 17.93
CA HIS A 54 3.06 2.17 18.45
C HIS A 54 2.58 3.16 17.39
N ALA A 55 2.81 2.86 16.14
CA ALA A 55 2.33 3.66 15.02
C ALA A 55 2.06 2.79 13.78
N SER A 56 1.02 3.12 13.04
CA SER A 56 0.74 2.53 11.74
C SER A 56 1.56 3.22 10.64
N GLY A 57 1.96 2.48 9.62
CA GLY A 57 2.54 3.08 8.41
C GLY A 57 1.42 3.67 7.56
N LEU A 58 1.51 4.95 7.23
CA LEU A 58 0.56 5.65 6.36
C LEU A 58 1.21 5.92 5.01
N PHE A 59 0.61 5.44 3.96
CA PHE A 59 0.99 5.70 2.57
C PHE A 59 -0.15 6.44 1.88
N SER A 60 0.14 7.47 1.11
CA SER A 60 -0.89 8.24 0.43
C SER A 60 -0.37 8.87 -0.85
N ASN A 61 -1.21 8.92 -1.86
CA ASN A 61 -1.00 9.69 -3.08
C ASN A 61 -1.61 11.10 -2.98
N ASN A 62 -2.11 11.48 -1.78
CA ASN A 62 -2.70 12.80 -1.49
C ASN A 62 -2.15 13.32 -0.16
N ASP A 63 -1.23 14.27 -0.21
CA ASP A 63 -0.55 14.82 0.97
C ASP A 63 -1.51 15.58 1.91
N ALA A 64 -2.55 16.22 1.37
CA ALA A 64 -3.54 16.90 2.20
C ALA A 64 -4.33 15.90 3.05
N LEU A 65 -4.81 14.81 2.45
CA LEU A 65 -5.50 13.73 3.17
C LEU A 65 -4.55 13.06 4.19
N ALA A 66 -3.29 12.85 3.81
CA ALA A 66 -2.29 12.30 4.74
C ALA A 66 -2.12 13.20 5.98
N ALA A 67 -2.01 14.52 5.79
CA ALA A 67 -1.88 15.48 6.89
C ALA A 67 -3.10 15.46 7.82
N GLU A 68 -4.31 15.38 7.27
CA GLU A 68 -5.55 15.28 8.05
C GLU A 68 -5.60 13.99 8.88
N LEU A 69 -5.23 12.86 8.28
CA LEU A 69 -5.18 11.57 8.98
C LEU A 69 -4.13 11.54 10.10
N LEU A 70 -2.95 12.11 9.86
CA LEU A 70 -1.91 12.23 10.89
C LEU A 70 -2.38 13.11 12.06
N ALA A 71 -3.02 14.23 11.77
CA ALA A 71 -3.57 15.11 12.80
C ALA A 71 -4.66 14.41 13.62
N ALA A 72 -5.58 13.71 12.95
CA ALA A 72 -6.62 12.93 13.61
C ALA A 72 -6.04 11.80 14.48
N GLY A 73 -5.07 11.06 13.97
CA GLY A 73 -4.39 10.00 14.70
C GLY A 73 -3.65 10.51 15.95
N ASN A 74 -3.00 11.66 15.86
CA ASN A 74 -2.37 12.31 17.01
C ASN A 74 -3.40 12.75 18.06
N HIS A 75 -4.54 13.28 17.63
CA HIS A 75 -5.61 13.71 18.53
C HIS A 75 -6.25 12.54 19.27
N THR A 76 -6.45 11.42 18.60
CA THR A 76 -7.12 10.24 19.15
C THR A 76 -6.17 9.24 19.82
N HIS A 77 -4.85 9.46 19.75
CA HIS A 77 -3.80 8.53 20.16
C HIS A 77 -3.74 7.23 19.33
N ASP A 78 -4.38 7.19 18.18
CA ASP A 78 -4.23 6.14 17.15
C ASP A 78 -3.28 6.64 16.05
N ARG A 79 -2.00 6.67 16.40
CA ARG A 79 -0.99 7.38 15.64
C ARG A 79 -0.54 6.62 14.40
N ALA A 80 -0.26 7.38 13.35
CA ALA A 80 0.40 6.90 12.15
C ALA A 80 1.68 7.69 11.86
N TRP A 81 2.53 7.12 11.02
CA TRP A 81 3.72 7.78 10.50
C TRP A 81 3.71 7.69 8.98
N GLN A 82 3.81 8.85 8.30
CA GLN A 82 3.80 8.88 6.85
C GLN A 82 5.10 8.30 6.29
N MET A 83 4.95 7.30 5.45
CA MET A 83 6.02 6.62 4.75
C MET A 83 6.14 7.18 3.31
N PRO A 84 7.34 7.19 2.72
CA PRO A 84 7.51 7.67 1.36
C PRO A 84 6.83 6.75 0.35
N LEU A 85 6.26 7.38 -0.69
CA LEU A 85 5.64 6.71 -1.83
C LEU A 85 6.20 7.35 -3.12
N TRP A 86 7.49 7.11 -3.40
CA TRP A 86 8.20 7.68 -4.53
C TRP A 86 8.29 6.68 -5.69
N ASP A 87 8.34 7.20 -6.90
CA ASP A 87 8.44 6.38 -8.12
C ASP A 87 9.69 5.49 -8.16
N ASP A 88 10.75 5.89 -7.44
CA ASP A 88 11.98 5.09 -7.28
C ASP A 88 11.71 3.67 -6.81
N TYR A 89 10.71 3.46 -5.96
CA TYR A 89 10.36 2.13 -5.44
C TYR A 89 9.74 1.20 -6.49
N GLN A 90 9.20 1.74 -7.58
CA GLN A 90 8.62 0.94 -8.67
C GLN A 90 9.66 0.09 -9.38
N GLU A 91 10.91 0.53 -9.39
CA GLU A 91 12.02 -0.25 -9.96
C GLU A 91 12.15 -1.63 -9.34
N GLN A 92 11.81 -1.76 -8.05
CA GLN A 92 11.86 -3.03 -7.33
C GLN A 92 10.74 -4.01 -7.71
N LEU A 93 9.67 -3.51 -8.33
CA LEU A 93 8.50 -4.30 -8.73
C LEU A 93 8.55 -4.74 -10.19
N LYS A 94 9.67 -4.54 -10.89
CA LYS A 94 9.81 -4.92 -12.31
C LYS A 94 9.67 -6.43 -12.48
N SER A 95 8.92 -6.82 -13.51
CA SER A 95 8.78 -8.19 -13.96
C SER A 95 9.30 -8.32 -15.38
N ASN A 96 9.79 -9.54 -15.74
CA ASN A 96 10.26 -9.81 -17.09
C ASN A 96 9.13 -10.08 -18.10
N PHE A 97 7.90 -10.36 -17.64
CA PHE A 97 6.78 -10.75 -18.49
C PHE A 97 5.40 -10.27 -18.01
N ALA A 98 5.35 -9.53 -16.93
CA ALA A 98 4.14 -8.89 -16.42
C ALA A 98 4.40 -7.39 -16.19
N ASP A 99 3.36 -6.62 -15.94
CA ASP A 99 3.50 -5.20 -15.65
C ASP A 99 4.22 -4.97 -14.32
N PHE A 100 3.91 -5.80 -13.31
CA PHE A 100 4.53 -5.75 -11.98
C PHE A 100 4.74 -7.15 -11.41
N ALA A 101 5.67 -7.26 -10.45
CA ALA A 101 5.73 -8.35 -9.50
C ALA A 101 4.98 -8.01 -8.20
N ASN A 102 4.45 -9.01 -7.49
CA ASN A 102 3.71 -8.76 -6.23
C ASN A 102 4.60 -8.50 -5.03
N VAL A 103 5.90 -8.64 -5.17
CA VAL A 103 6.91 -8.30 -4.15
C VAL A 103 8.11 -7.63 -4.79
N GLY A 104 8.71 -6.69 -4.07
CA GLY A 104 9.97 -6.07 -4.43
C GLY A 104 11.18 -6.85 -3.92
N GLY A 105 12.32 -6.19 -3.88
CA GLY A 105 13.53 -6.68 -3.24
C GLY A 105 13.39 -6.74 -1.71
N ARG A 106 14.48 -7.17 -1.05
CA ARG A 106 14.53 -7.27 0.42
C ARG A 106 14.42 -5.91 1.11
N ASP A 107 15.05 -4.90 0.53
CA ASP A 107 15.14 -3.55 1.07
C ASP A 107 13.98 -2.69 0.52
N GLY A 108 13.41 -1.84 1.35
CA GLY A 108 12.25 -1.03 0.96
C GLY A 108 10.96 -1.85 0.79
N GLY A 109 10.72 -2.83 1.66
CA GLY A 109 9.63 -3.79 1.53
C GLY A 109 8.28 -3.38 2.14
N ALA A 110 8.14 -2.14 2.61
CA ALA A 110 6.87 -1.64 3.13
C ALA A 110 5.92 -1.18 2.03
#